data_a2968bff6eb06b76dfab4cd1827b8e21
#
_entry.id   a2968bff6eb06b76dfab4cd1827b8e21
#
_cell.length_a   1.000
_cell.length_b   1.000
_cell.length_c   1.000
_cell.angle_alpha   90.00
_cell.angle_beta   90.00
_cell.angle_gamma   90.00
#
_symmetry.space_group_name_H-M   'P 1'
#
loop_
_entity.id
_entity.type
_entity.pdbx_description
1 polymer ?
#
loop_
_entity_poly.entity_id
_entity_poly.type
_entity_poly.pdbx_seq_one_letter_code
_entity_poly.pdbx_strand_id
1 'polypeptide(L)'
;MQNEKKRWDELDKSSVYMTGIKKHDITYQNTFEPADTSVIPYMNEVDGRFSVFMGDQAQLSVRNMRGQVLKFKIKGSKVHVKMKYKNKEAGIKNVILSYRSKVETIDYPFEYKVTRSGDHYIIDANIDMSTLSLEELFWDVFAVTEKNGEEVRVSAYWSRWQRLKLLLMNYQCDVDQEHIIFPYSTITCKMAFTYRTRSKYDGFDVKIKELAAFGVYTLLLPYWKKKRVWLVFEKFCSMAQDNGYYFFKYCMEQLPKEKNQHIYYILDTDSADYDKMKQYGKHVIPFMSFRHILYSLVANLYIASDSKKHLYTWRAKPNVISNRISKHNILFLQHGVTALKRVHPIFGMKGSSPMTHFTTTSRFEHKIIVENFGYEDGDAPILGFTRWDVLEDTSKPEEKIILAMPTWRSWLEEKSAEEFKASDYYKNYMKLLQSQKLARILKENDVKLIFYIHPKFKDYLSEFNVSGDNIELIPFGTEPLNEIMKKCSMLITDYSSVCWDVCYLDKPVLFYQFDYDMYMQAHGSYLDMEHELFGERYTEYEKLIDGIEEYIHNGFKEKRRIYKIKRLLF
;
A
#
# COMPACT_ATOMS: atom_id res chain seq x y z
N MET A 1 -29.50 6.78 4.71
CA MET A 1 -30.14 7.10 6.00
C MET A 1 -31.56 6.53 6.14
N GLN A 2 -32.53 6.77 5.26
CA GLN A 2 -33.87 6.15 5.39
C GLN A 2 -33.90 4.62 5.25
N ASN A 3 -33.08 4.03 4.36
CA ASN A 3 -32.96 2.58 4.21
C ASN A 3 -32.24 1.89 5.36
N GLU A 4 -31.27 2.56 5.98
CA GLU A 4 -30.57 2.04 7.17
C GLU A 4 -31.47 2.10 8.40
N LYS A 5 -32.25 3.16 8.56
CA LYS A 5 -33.25 3.26 9.60
C LYS A 5 -34.30 2.13 9.52
N LYS A 6 -34.75 1.78 8.32
CA LYS A 6 -35.72 0.68 8.08
C LYS A 6 -35.12 -0.69 8.46
N ARG A 7 -33.84 -0.90 8.20
CA ARG A 7 -33.13 -2.14 8.51
C ARG A 7 -32.88 -2.34 10.03
N TRP A 8 -32.76 -1.23 10.77
CA TRP A 8 -32.69 -1.26 12.25
C TRP A 8 -34.05 -1.39 12.90
N ASP A 9 -35.12 -0.87 12.29
CA ASP A 9 -36.49 -1.05 12.76
C ASP A 9 -37.01 -2.51 12.60
N GLU A 10 -36.32 -3.32 11.78
CA GLU A 10 -36.62 -4.75 11.57
C GLU A 10 -35.80 -5.67 12.52
N LEU A 11 -34.72 -5.18 13.14
CA LEU A 11 -34.05 -5.86 14.24
C LEU A 11 -34.87 -5.63 15.51
N ASP A 12 -35.24 -6.69 16.18
CA ASP A 12 -36.09 -6.79 17.35
C ASP A 12 -36.30 -5.48 18.14
N LYS A 13 -37.46 -4.84 17.93
CA LYS A 13 -37.83 -3.54 18.50
C LYS A 13 -37.84 -3.49 20.01
N SER A 14 -37.75 -4.63 20.70
CA SER A 14 -37.78 -4.73 22.15
C SER A 14 -36.44 -4.37 22.83
N SER A 15 -35.33 -4.32 22.07
CA SER A 15 -33.98 -4.16 22.60
C SER A 15 -33.29 -2.83 22.23
N VAL A 16 -33.92 -1.93 21.45
CA VAL A 16 -33.33 -0.67 21.03
C VAL A 16 -34.06 0.53 21.64
N TYR A 17 -33.42 1.26 22.51
CA TYR A 17 -33.97 2.50 23.07
C TYR A 17 -33.27 3.72 22.49
N MET A 18 -34.06 4.64 21.93
CA MET A 18 -33.59 5.98 21.54
C MET A 18 -33.64 6.90 22.77
N THR A 19 -32.50 7.27 23.32
CA THR A 19 -32.40 8.09 24.54
C THR A 19 -32.40 9.60 24.30
N GLY A 20 -32.65 10.04 23.09
CA GLY A 20 -32.86 11.46 22.80
C GLY A 20 -32.19 11.93 21.51
N ILE A 21 -32.89 12.82 20.81
CA ILE A 21 -32.35 13.54 19.66
C ILE A 21 -32.15 14.98 20.12
N LYS A 22 -30.92 15.32 20.56
CA LYS A 22 -30.49 16.73 20.52
C LYS A 22 -29.83 16.96 19.18
N LYS A 23 -30.03 18.14 18.61
CA LYS A 23 -29.46 18.55 17.32
C LYS A 23 -27.98 18.14 17.26
N HIS A 24 -27.67 17.04 16.53
CA HIS A 24 -26.38 16.39 16.35
C HIS A 24 -25.97 15.24 17.30
N ASP A 25 -26.83 14.79 18.22
CA ASP A 25 -26.58 13.60 19.04
C ASP A 25 -27.70 12.57 18.85
N ILE A 26 -27.42 11.49 18.13
CA ILE A 26 -28.28 10.31 18.11
C ILE A 26 -27.53 9.22 18.86
N THR A 27 -27.96 8.95 20.09
CA THR A 27 -27.43 7.87 20.89
C THR A 27 -28.43 6.74 20.93
N TYR A 28 -28.02 5.56 20.44
CA TYR A 28 -28.80 4.33 20.53
C TYR A 28 -28.16 3.46 21.60
N GLN A 29 -28.93 3.02 22.56
CA GLN A 29 -28.49 2.02 23.52
C GLN A 29 -29.10 0.68 23.13
N ASN A 30 -28.27 -0.30 22.88
CA ASN A 30 -28.68 -1.67 22.64
C ASN A 30 -28.08 -2.55 23.75
N THR A 31 -28.93 -3.24 24.49
CA THR A 31 -28.52 -4.22 25.47
C THR A 31 -28.43 -5.60 24.80
N PHE A 32 -27.32 -5.88 24.12
CA PHE A 32 -26.95 -7.25 23.83
C PHE A 32 -26.15 -7.78 25.03
N GLU A 33 -26.75 -8.66 25.80
CA GLU A 33 -25.97 -9.50 26.69
C GLU A 33 -25.39 -10.68 25.89
N PRO A 34 -24.08 -10.76 25.82
CA PRO A 34 -23.40 -11.69 26.67
C PRO A 34 -22.20 -11.05 27.39
N ALA A 35 -22.17 -11.23 28.70
CA ALA A 35 -21.07 -10.96 29.59
C ALA A 35 -20.38 -9.57 29.47
N ASP A 36 -20.78 -8.66 30.32
CA ASP A 36 -20.04 -7.49 30.81
C ASP A 36 -19.75 -6.30 29.88
N THR A 37 -20.10 -6.30 28.60
CA THR A 37 -19.88 -5.18 27.70
C THR A 37 -21.15 -4.78 26.96
N SER A 38 -21.65 -3.57 27.20
CA SER A 38 -22.74 -2.98 26.42
C SER A 38 -22.22 -2.55 25.04
N VAL A 39 -22.95 -2.86 23.99
CA VAL A 39 -22.68 -2.38 22.63
C VAL A 39 -23.57 -1.18 22.37
N ILE A 40 -22.96 0.02 22.27
CA ILE A 40 -23.69 1.27 22.12
C ILE A 40 -23.45 1.83 20.73
N PRO A 41 -24.43 1.78 19.82
CA PRO A 41 -24.37 2.48 18.56
C PRO A 41 -24.54 3.99 18.77
N TYR A 42 -23.71 4.79 18.13
CA TYR A 42 -23.78 6.24 18.24
C TYR A 42 -23.37 6.94 16.94
N MET A 43 -23.84 8.16 16.77
CA MET A 43 -23.38 9.03 15.71
C MET A 43 -22.14 9.78 16.18
N ASN A 44 -21.03 9.62 15.48
CA ASN A 44 -19.84 10.40 15.77
C ASN A 44 -20.08 11.87 15.41
N GLU A 45 -20.10 12.74 16.39
CA GLU A 45 -20.34 14.17 16.18
C GLU A 45 -19.28 14.87 15.31
N VAL A 46 -18.07 14.31 15.19
CA VAL A 46 -16.97 14.95 14.47
C VAL A 46 -17.10 14.79 12.97
N ASP A 47 -17.45 13.61 12.51
CA ASP A 47 -17.53 13.26 11.09
C ASP A 47 -18.93 12.83 10.61
N GLY A 48 -19.90 12.79 11.52
CA GLY A 48 -21.27 12.41 11.25
C GLY A 48 -21.44 10.92 10.89
N ARG A 49 -20.42 10.09 11.15
CA ARG A 49 -20.47 8.66 10.85
C ARG A 49 -21.12 7.88 11.97
N PHE A 50 -21.88 6.87 11.57
CA PHE A 50 -22.39 5.88 12.49
C PHE A 50 -21.25 4.99 12.98
N SER A 51 -21.17 4.79 14.29
CA SER A 51 -20.13 4.01 14.95
C SER A 51 -20.72 3.19 16.08
N VAL A 52 -19.99 2.18 16.50
CA VAL A 52 -20.37 1.32 17.62
C VAL A 52 -19.30 1.44 18.70
N PHE A 53 -19.73 1.62 19.92
CA PHE A 53 -18.88 1.67 21.11
C PHE A 53 -19.16 0.44 21.97
N MET A 54 -18.11 -0.22 22.44
CA MET A 54 -18.19 -1.31 23.41
C MET A 54 -17.79 -0.76 24.79
N GLY A 55 -18.71 -0.73 25.71
CA GLY A 55 -18.54 -0.13 27.04
C GLY A 55 -19.81 0.50 27.57
N ASP A 56 -19.74 1.19 28.70
CA ASP A 56 -20.90 1.87 29.28
C ASP A 56 -21.16 3.27 28.68
N GLN A 57 -22.35 3.82 28.93
CA GLN A 57 -22.75 5.15 28.46
C GLN A 57 -21.87 6.27 29.03
N ALA A 58 -21.33 6.08 30.23
CA ALA A 58 -20.47 7.04 30.86
C ALA A 58 -19.11 7.11 30.15
N GLN A 59 -18.54 5.98 29.79
CA GLN A 59 -17.32 5.89 28.98
C GLN A 59 -17.52 6.51 27.59
N LEU A 60 -18.67 6.26 26.93
CA LEU A 60 -19.00 6.89 25.67
C LEU A 60 -19.07 8.41 25.79
N SER A 61 -19.69 8.94 26.83
CA SER A 61 -19.78 10.39 27.06
C SER A 61 -18.42 11.05 27.22
N VAL A 62 -17.47 10.37 27.85
CA VAL A 62 -16.09 10.84 28.01
C VAL A 62 -15.31 10.71 26.70
N ARG A 63 -15.52 9.63 25.94
CA ARG A 63 -14.86 9.42 24.66
C ARG A 63 -15.27 10.45 23.61
N ASN A 64 -16.49 10.97 23.68
CA ASN A 64 -16.99 12.06 22.84
C ASN A 64 -16.47 13.44 23.26
N MET A 65 -15.66 13.54 24.33
CA MET A 65 -15.00 14.79 24.67
C MET A 65 -14.09 15.22 23.52
N ARG A 66 -14.24 16.44 23.10
CA ARG A 66 -13.43 17.02 22.02
C ARG A 66 -12.30 17.84 22.61
N GLY A 67 -11.07 17.37 22.36
CA GLY A 67 -9.89 18.20 22.52
C GLY A 67 -9.65 19.00 21.25
N GLN A 68 -9.51 20.31 21.35
CA GLN A 68 -9.14 21.15 20.22
C GLN A 68 -7.74 21.70 20.40
N VAL A 69 -6.88 21.52 19.41
CA VAL A 69 -5.54 22.13 19.35
C VAL A 69 -5.69 23.63 19.08
N LEU A 70 -5.36 24.45 20.06
CA LEU A 70 -5.38 25.92 19.97
C LEU A 70 -4.07 26.48 19.41
N LYS A 71 -2.94 25.93 19.87
CA LYS A 71 -1.61 26.36 19.47
C LYS A 71 -0.68 25.15 19.35
N PHE A 72 0.16 25.20 18.34
CA PHE A 72 1.17 24.18 18.10
C PHE A 72 2.48 24.87 17.68
N LYS A 73 3.59 24.44 18.26
CA LYS A 73 4.94 24.91 17.91
C LYS A 73 5.94 23.77 18.02
N ILE A 74 6.96 23.80 17.16
CA ILE A 74 8.17 22.99 17.26
C ILE A 74 9.35 23.93 17.32
N LYS A 75 10.29 23.66 18.24
CA LYS A 75 11.56 24.38 18.36
C LYS A 75 12.66 23.35 18.67
N GLY A 76 13.49 23.03 17.67
CA GLY A 76 14.45 21.91 17.75
C GLY A 76 13.72 20.60 17.95
N SER A 77 14.11 19.84 18.98
CA SER A 77 13.47 18.58 19.38
C SER A 77 12.20 18.75 20.24
N LYS A 78 11.90 19.98 20.70
CA LYS A 78 10.81 20.25 21.63
C LYS A 78 9.51 20.60 20.90
N VAL A 79 8.47 19.87 21.27
CA VAL A 79 7.09 20.08 20.80
C VAL A 79 6.27 20.71 21.92
N HIS A 80 5.60 21.83 21.61
CA HIS A 80 4.68 22.52 22.49
C HIS A 80 3.27 22.49 21.91
N VAL A 81 2.30 22.05 22.70
CA VAL A 81 0.89 21.95 22.32
C VAL A 81 0.02 22.59 23.36
N LYS A 82 -0.83 23.54 22.94
CA LYS A 82 -1.91 24.05 23.77
C LYS A 82 -3.25 23.53 23.28
N MET A 83 -4.00 22.86 24.16
CA MET A 83 -5.25 22.18 23.82
C MET A 83 -6.37 22.67 24.73
N LYS A 84 -7.60 22.61 24.22
CA LYS A 84 -8.82 22.92 24.95
C LYS A 84 -9.75 21.71 24.92
N TYR A 85 -10.16 21.24 26.09
CA TYR A 85 -11.13 20.17 26.24
C TYR A 85 -12.39 20.69 26.93
N LYS A 86 -13.56 20.36 26.38
CA LYS A 86 -14.84 20.65 27.02
C LYS A 86 -15.22 19.43 27.84
N ASN A 87 -15.21 19.58 29.16
CA ASN A 87 -15.71 18.56 30.06
C ASN A 87 -16.13 19.20 31.40
N LYS A 88 -17.30 18.81 31.88
CA LYS A 88 -17.82 19.26 33.18
C LYS A 88 -17.44 18.34 34.34
N GLU A 89 -17.22 17.05 34.05
CA GLU A 89 -17.30 15.99 35.06
C GLU A 89 -15.97 15.29 35.35
N ALA A 90 -15.03 15.22 34.40
CA ALA A 90 -13.80 14.47 34.58
C ALA A 90 -12.53 15.35 34.48
N GLY A 91 -11.62 15.21 35.43
CA GLY A 91 -10.31 15.86 35.44
C GLY A 91 -9.35 15.24 34.40
N ILE A 92 -8.32 15.98 34.00
CA ILE A 92 -7.23 15.46 33.17
C ILE A 92 -6.17 14.88 34.11
N LYS A 93 -5.90 13.58 33.96
CA LYS A 93 -4.90 12.84 34.72
C LYS A 93 -3.52 12.84 34.07
N ASN A 94 -3.49 12.79 32.75
CA ASN A 94 -2.25 12.74 31.98
C ASN A 94 -2.44 13.26 30.55
N VAL A 95 -1.34 13.57 29.89
CA VAL A 95 -1.28 13.84 28.45
C VAL A 95 -0.17 12.96 27.89
N ILE A 96 -0.49 12.12 26.91
CA ILE A 96 0.43 11.11 26.41
C ILE A 96 0.61 11.18 24.90
N LEU A 97 1.81 10.82 24.45
CA LEU A 97 2.14 10.44 23.10
C LEU A 97 2.12 8.90 23.05
N SER A 98 1.23 8.31 22.28
CA SER A 98 0.96 6.88 22.27
C SER A 98 1.28 6.27 20.91
N TYR A 99 2.05 5.18 20.88
CA TYR A 99 2.32 4.42 19.67
C TYR A 99 1.07 3.74 19.16
N ARG A 100 0.83 3.87 17.84
CA ARG A 100 -0.33 3.25 17.20
C ARG A 100 -0.01 1.81 16.80
N SER A 101 0.06 0.92 17.73
CA SER A 101 0.24 -0.51 17.53
C SER A 101 -1.01 -1.29 17.97
N LYS A 102 -1.18 -2.51 17.45
CA LYS A 102 -2.20 -3.47 17.89
C LYS A 102 -1.63 -4.46 18.91
N VAL A 103 -0.32 -4.54 19.00
CA VAL A 103 0.41 -5.56 19.76
C VAL A 103 1.05 -4.94 21.01
N GLU A 104 1.59 -3.73 20.86
CA GLU A 104 2.37 -3.07 21.91
C GLU A 104 1.71 -1.77 22.35
N THR A 105 1.78 -1.48 23.64
CA THR A 105 1.37 -0.18 24.20
C THR A 105 2.62 0.55 24.69
N ILE A 106 3.04 1.56 23.91
CA ILE A 106 4.15 2.45 24.28
C ILE A 106 3.56 3.84 24.43
N ASP A 107 3.65 4.40 25.64
CA ASP A 107 3.14 5.71 25.98
C ASP A 107 4.23 6.57 26.61
N TYR A 108 4.40 7.80 26.12
CA TYR A 108 5.28 8.79 26.70
C TYR A 108 4.48 9.97 27.24
N PRO A 109 4.64 10.34 28.52
CA PRO A 109 3.95 11.47 29.11
C PRO A 109 4.53 12.80 28.63
N PHE A 110 3.64 13.77 28.41
CA PHE A 110 4.02 15.18 28.27
C PHE A 110 4.23 15.81 29.65
N GLU A 111 5.14 16.74 29.75
CA GLU A 111 5.11 17.73 30.84
C GLU A 111 3.96 18.70 30.55
N TYR A 112 3.00 18.81 31.49
CA TYR A 112 1.80 19.61 31.24
C TYR A 112 1.33 20.40 32.44
N LYS A 113 0.61 21.50 32.13
CA LYS A 113 -0.15 22.29 33.09
C LYS A 113 -1.60 22.35 32.66
N VAL A 114 -2.52 22.16 33.62
CA VAL A 114 -3.95 22.24 33.36
C VAL A 114 -4.53 23.44 34.10
N THR A 115 -5.31 24.24 33.36
CA THR A 115 -6.08 25.34 33.92
C THR A 115 -7.55 25.14 33.61
N ARG A 116 -8.42 25.17 34.61
CA ARG A 116 -9.86 25.10 34.42
C ARG A 116 -10.41 26.49 34.10
N SER A 117 -11.22 26.61 33.06
CA SER A 117 -11.90 27.86 32.67
C SER A 117 -13.36 27.56 32.35
N GLY A 118 -14.24 27.71 33.34
CA GLY A 118 -15.65 27.32 33.24
C GLY A 118 -15.81 25.82 32.97
N ASP A 119 -16.48 25.49 31.84
CA ASP A 119 -16.72 24.11 31.39
C ASP A 119 -15.53 23.51 30.59
N HIS A 120 -14.37 24.16 30.59
CA HIS A 120 -13.25 23.76 29.77
C HIS A 120 -11.98 23.58 30.57
N TYR A 121 -11.15 22.63 30.15
CA TYR A 121 -9.76 22.50 30.56
C TYR A 121 -8.86 23.04 29.47
N ILE A 122 -7.94 23.91 29.82
CA ILE A 122 -6.85 24.35 28.95
C ILE A 122 -5.60 23.62 29.42
N ILE A 123 -5.06 22.82 28.53
CA ILE A 123 -3.83 22.04 28.70
C ILE A 123 -2.71 22.75 27.93
N ASP A 124 -1.61 23.05 28.63
CA ASP A 124 -0.37 23.55 28.07
C ASP A 124 0.68 22.47 28.26
N ALA A 125 1.09 21.79 27.18
CA ALA A 125 1.88 20.56 27.23
C ALA A 125 3.14 20.65 26.38
N ASN A 126 4.25 20.10 26.90
CA ASN A 126 5.54 20.05 26.24
C ASN A 126 6.12 18.63 26.29
N ILE A 127 6.84 18.25 25.24
CA ILE A 127 7.60 17.01 25.19
C ILE A 127 8.87 17.24 24.38
N ASP A 128 9.96 16.61 24.79
CA ASP A 128 11.22 16.60 24.04
C ASP A 128 11.33 15.26 23.29
N MET A 129 11.21 15.29 21.98
CA MET A 129 11.20 14.09 21.13
C MET A 129 12.57 13.40 21.07
N SER A 130 13.67 14.12 21.34
CA SER A 130 15.03 13.54 21.30
C SER A 130 15.35 12.65 22.50
N THR A 131 14.53 12.70 23.54
CA THR A 131 14.71 11.89 24.76
C THR A 131 13.94 10.57 24.72
N LEU A 132 13.19 10.31 23.63
CA LEU A 132 12.27 9.19 23.52
C LEU A 132 12.85 8.09 22.63
N SER A 133 12.62 6.83 23.01
CA SER A 133 12.88 5.67 22.14
C SER A 133 11.65 5.43 21.29
N LEU A 134 11.61 6.01 20.10
CA LEU A 134 10.45 5.97 19.21
C LEU A 134 10.54 4.81 18.23
N GLU A 135 9.43 4.09 18.07
CA GLU A 135 9.24 3.12 17.01
C GLU A 135 8.71 3.80 15.73
N GLU A 136 9.16 3.32 14.56
CA GLU A 136 8.71 3.86 13.27
C GLU A 136 7.19 3.75 13.13
N LEU A 137 6.59 4.68 12.43
CA LEU A 137 5.24 4.85 11.94
C LEU A 137 4.45 5.92 12.71
N PHE A 138 3.35 5.56 13.37
CA PHE A 138 2.33 6.54 13.78
C PHE A 138 2.20 6.65 15.29
N TRP A 139 2.11 7.90 15.76
CA TRP A 139 1.96 8.25 17.16
C TRP A 139 0.75 9.17 17.35
N ASP A 140 -0.13 8.84 18.26
CA ASP A 140 -1.33 9.62 18.56
C ASP A 140 -1.16 10.42 19.85
N VAL A 141 -1.83 11.58 19.95
CA VAL A 141 -1.84 12.40 21.18
C VAL A 141 -3.18 12.27 21.86
N PHE A 142 -3.13 11.89 23.15
CA PHE A 142 -4.32 11.77 23.98
C PHE A 142 -4.18 12.60 25.26
N ALA A 143 -5.31 13.19 25.68
CA ALA A 143 -5.50 13.52 27.08
C ALA A 143 -6.14 12.31 27.77
N VAL A 144 -5.60 11.90 28.89
CA VAL A 144 -6.10 10.81 29.72
C VAL A 144 -6.97 11.41 30.84
N THR A 145 -8.17 10.88 30.97
CA THR A 145 -9.11 11.26 32.00
C THR A 145 -9.62 10.02 32.72
N GLU A 146 -10.17 10.16 33.91
CA GLU A 146 -10.78 9.05 34.63
C GLU A 146 -12.25 9.31 34.88
N LYS A 147 -13.07 8.29 34.68
CA LYS A 147 -14.46 8.29 35.10
C LYS A 147 -14.81 6.90 35.65
N ASN A 148 -15.46 6.85 36.80
CA ASN A 148 -15.85 5.60 37.47
C ASN A 148 -14.69 4.61 37.72
N GLY A 149 -13.46 5.10 37.88
CA GLY A 149 -12.28 4.26 38.13
C GLY A 149 -11.59 3.76 36.85
N GLU A 150 -12.13 4.05 35.66
CA GLU A 150 -11.52 3.67 34.38
C GLU A 150 -10.82 4.84 33.70
N GLU A 151 -9.66 4.57 33.10
CA GLU A 151 -8.95 5.54 32.30
C GLU A 151 -9.49 5.59 30.86
N VAL A 152 -9.80 6.79 30.41
CA VAL A 152 -10.30 7.03 29.03
C VAL A 152 -9.37 7.98 28.29
N ARG A 153 -8.96 7.56 27.08
CA ARG A 153 -8.08 8.33 26.19
C ARG A 153 -8.90 9.21 25.24
N VAL A 154 -8.72 10.51 25.33
CA VAL A 154 -9.45 11.50 24.54
C VAL A 154 -8.54 12.16 23.52
N SER A 155 -8.85 12.03 22.24
CA SER A 155 -8.04 12.59 21.15
C SER A 155 -8.12 14.12 21.09
N ALA A 156 -7.03 14.76 20.70
CA ALA A 156 -7.00 16.16 20.31
C ALA A 156 -7.25 16.32 18.81
N TYR A 157 -8.00 17.35 18.42
CA TYR A 157 -8.35 17.63 17.03
C TYR A 157 -7.75 18.94 16.56
N TRP A 158 -7.21 18.92 15.33
CA TRP A 158 -6.73 20.12 14.70
C TRP A 158 -7.87 21.07 14.35
N SER A 159 -7.80 22.33 14.76
CA SER A 159 -8.68 23.37 14.24
C SER A 159 -8.41 23.60 12.74
N ARG A 160 -9.38 24.19 12.02
CA ARG A 160 -9.23 24.54 10.58
C ARG A 160 -7.97 25.39 10.34
N TRP A 161 -7.72 26.37 11.22
CA TRP A 161 -6.55 27.26 11.13
C TRP A 161 -5.22 26.52 11.35
N GLN A 162 -5.18 25.61 12.32
CA GLN A 162 -3.97 24.81 12.56
C GLN A 162 -3.69 23.86 11.41
N ARG A 163 -4.73 23.25 10.80
CA ARG A 163 -4.58 22.41 9.61
C ARG A 163 -4.03 23.21 8.41
N LEU A 164 -4.47 24.45 8.21
CA LEU A 164 -3.91 25.32 7.19
C LEU A 164 -2.41 25.58 7.47
N LYS A 165 -2.05 25.85 8.72
CA LYS A 165 -0.63 26.00 9.08
C LYS A 165 0.19 24.74 8.82
N LEU A 166 -0.33 23.54 9.09
CA LEU A 166 0.36 22.28 8.76
C LEU A 166 0.66 22.18 7.26
N LEU A 167 -0.23 22.66 6.39
CA LEU A 167 -0.03 22.62 4.95
C LEU A 167 1.01 23.66 4.46
N LEU A 168 1.08 24.82 5.12
CA LEU A 168 1.93 25.93 4.68
C LEU A 168 3.32 25.91 5.33
N MET A 169 3.44 25.42 6.55
CA MET A 169 4.68 25.43 7.32
C MET A 169 5.42 24.09 7.19
N ASN A 170 6.73 24.12 7.34
CA ASN A 170 7.55 22.91 7.37
C ASN A 170 7.75 22.43 8.81
N TYR A 171 6.67 21.99 9.47
CA TYR A 171 6.78 21.43 10.81
C TYR A 171 7.49 20.07 10.76
N GLN A 172 8.63 19.99 11.43
CA GLN A 172 9.34 18.75 11.73
C GLN A 172 10.20 18.95 12.97
N CYS A 173 10.50 17.85 13.62
CA CYS A 173 11.44 17.74 14.71
C CYS A 173 12.49 16.71 14.31
N ASP A 174 13.76 17.08 14.37
CA ASP A 174 14.86 16.17 14.17
C ASP A 174 15.08 15.42 15.49
N VAL A 175 14.82 14.12 15.50
CA VAL A 175 14.98 13.28 16.69
C VAL A 175 16.46 12.90 16.83
N ASP A 176 17.06 12.49 15.72
CA ASP A 176 18.48 12.21 15.57
C ASP A 176 18.97 12.59 14.16
N GLN A 177 20.17 12.11 13.75
CA GLN A 177 20.70 12.40 12.41
C GLN A 177 19.93 11.72 11.28
N GLU A 178 19.36 10.56 11.55
CA GLU A 178 18.71 9.70 10.55
C GLU A 178 17.19 9.82 10.56
N HIS A 179 16.57 10.27 11.66
CA HIS A 179 15.14 10.22 11.84
C HIS A 179 14.50 11.58 12.09
N ILE A 180 13.28 11.71 11.60
CA ILE A 180 12.41 12.86 11.85
C ILE A 180 11.06 12.44 12.38
N ILE A 181 10.46 13.30 13.19
CA ILE A 181 9.04 13.21 13.56
C ILE A 181 8.33 14.49 13.12
N PHE A 182 7.16 14.36 12.52
CA PHE A 182 6.38 15.51 12.08
C PHE A 182 4.88 15.32 12.35
N PRO A 183 4.14 16.40 12.64
CA PRO A 183 2.71 16.35 12.89
C PRO A 183 1.93 16.20 11.58
N TYR A 184 0.82 15.47 11.67
CA TYR A 184 -0.16 15.43 10.58
C TYR A 184 -1.60 15.38 11.12
N SER A 185 -2.56 15.63 10.22
CA SER A 185 -3.97 15.47 10.51
C SER A 185 -4.47 14.14 9.98
N THR A 186 -5.04 13.31 10.83
CA THR A 186 -5.73 12.10 10.37
C THR A 186 -6.95 12.46 9.51
N ILE A 187 -7.55 11.47 8.85
CA ILE A 187 -8.79 11.65 8.06
C ILE A 187 -9.91 12.27 8.92
N THR A 188 -9.99 11.87 10.18
CA THR A 188 -10.95 12.38 11.18
C THR A 188 -10.48 13.66 11.87
N CYS A 189 -9.46 14.33 11.35
CA CYS A 189 -8.86 15.56 11.89
C CYS A 189 -8.18 15.44 13.25
N LYS A 190 -7.88 14.25 13.74
CA LYS A 190 -7.12 14.04 14.97
C LYS A 190 -5.67 14.46 14.81
N MET A 191 -5.07 14.95 15.91
CA MET A 191 -3.66 15.24 16.00
C MET A 191 -2.88 13.93 16.12
N ALA A 192 -1.92 13.76 15.23
CA ALA A 192 -1.02 12.62 15.24
C ALA A 192 0.35 13.03 14.69
N PHE A 193 1.34 12.18 14.90
CA PHE A 193 2.69 12.33 14.37
C PHE A 193 3.07 11.11 13.55
N THR A 194 3.99 11.32 12.62
CA THR A 194 4.70 10.24 11.91
C THR A 194 6.18 10.33 12.25
N TYR A 195 6.74 9.24 12.74
CA TYR A 195 8.18 9.05 12.95
C TYR A 195 8.71 8.11 11.87
N ARG A 196 9.78 8.50 11.21
CA ARG A 196 10.41 7.72 10.14
C ARG A 196 11.82 8.21 9.84
N THR A 197 12.56 7.39 9.10
CA THR A 197 13.83 7.76 8.50
C THR A 197 13.70 9.03 7.65
N ARG A 198 14.70 9.90 7.73
CA ARG A 198 14.79 11.16 6.98
C ARG A 198 14.90 10.89 5.48
N SER A 199 14.13 11.63 4.70
CA SER A 199 14.23 11.66 3.24
C SER A 199 15.03 12.89 2.77
N LYS A 200 15.74 12.76 1.65
CA LYS A 200 16.36 13.91 0.96
C LYS A 200 15.36 15.02 0.56
N TYR A 201 14.06 14.73 0.63
CA TYR A 201 12.97 15.66 0.30
C TYR A 201 12.31 16.30 1.51
N ASP A 202 12.86 16.18 2.70
CA ASP A 202 12.31 16.77 3.93
C ASP A 202 12.79 18.22 4.18
N GLY A 203 13.65 18.74 3.33
CA GLY A 203 14.22 20.08 3.45
C GLY A 203 13.19 21.20 3.29
N PHE A 204 13.51 22.38 3.81
CA PHE A 204 12.69 23.58 3.65
C PHE A 204 12.63 24.07 2.20
N ASP A 205 13.67 23.77 1.41
CA ASP A 205 13.72 24.05 -0.03
C ASP A 205 12.59 23.36 -0.80
N VAL A 206 12.27 22.12 -0.43
CA VAL A 206 11.13 21.38 -1.02
C VAL A 206 9.81 22.08 -0.69
N LYS A 207 9.64 22.54 0.54
CA LYS A 207 8.44 23.30 0.93
C LYS A 207 8.29 24.60 0.12
N ILE A 208 9.39 25.31 -0.13
CA ILE A 208 9.38 26.51 -1.01
C ILE A 208 8.98 26.11 -2.43
N LYS A 209 9.56 25.04 -3.00
CA LYS A 209 9.20 24.53 -4.33
C LYS A 209 7.71 24.18 -4.42
N GLU A 210 7.14 23.51 -3.39
CA GLU A 210 5.71 23.19 -3.30
C GLU A 210 4.83 24.44 -3.36
N LEU A 211 5.12 25.43 -2.51
CA LEU A 211 4.34 26.67 -2.45
C LEU A 211 4.47 27.50 -3.72
N ALA A 212 5.67 27.60 -4.28
CA ALA A 212 5.91 28.29 -5.54
C ALA A 212 5.17 27.60 -6.70
N ALA A 213 5.25 26.26 -6.81
CA ALA A 213 4.55 25.52 -7.84
C ALA A 213 3.03 25.66 -7.71
N PHE A 214 2.50 25.64 -6.49
CA PHE A 214 1.07 25.87 -6.23
C PHE A 214 0.66 27.30 -6.61
N GLY A 215 1.49 28.31 -6.32
CA GLY A 215 1.28 29.70 -6.71
C GLY A 215 1.24 29.85 -8.24
N VAL A 216 2.26 29.32 -8.94
CA VAL A 216 2.32 29.36 -10.42
C VAL A 216 1.13 28.63 -11.05
N TYR A 217 0.77 27.44 -10.52
CA TYR A 217 -0.40 26.70 -10.96
C TYR A 217 -1.67 27.55 -10.84
N THR A 218 -1.88 28.17 -9.68
CA THR A 218 -3.09 28.95 -9.39
C THR A 218 -3.19 30.20 -10.26
N LEU A 219 -2.09 30.94 -10.43
CA LEU A 219 -2.03 32.15 -11.24
C LEU A 219 -2.24 31.86 -12.73
N LEU A 220 -1.70 30.76 -13.24
CA LEU A 220 -1.77 30.37 -14.65
C LEU A 220 -2.83 29.32 -14.95
N LEU A 221 -3.81 29.11 -14.07
CA LEU A 221 -4.85 28.11 -14.21
C LEU A 221 -5.60 28.15 -15.56
N PRO A 222 -5.97 29.33 -16.12
CA PRO A 222 -6.62 29.40 -17.45
C PRO A 222 -5.74 28.89 -18.59
N TYR A 223 -4.44 29.10 -18.50
CA TYR A 223 -3.47 28.60 -19.47
C TYR A 223 -3.33 27.07 -19.35
N TRP A 224 -3.18 26.56 -18.11
CA TRP A 224 -3.02 25.13 -17.88
C TRP A 224 -4.22 24.30 -18.29
N LYS A 225 -5.45 24.81 -18.11
CA LYS A 225 -6.69 24.12 -18.53
C LYS A 225 -6.74 23.83 -20.03
N LYS A 226 -6.01 24.57 -20.85
CA LYS A 226 -5.92 24.36 -22.31
C LYS A 226 -4.87 23.33 -22.71
N LYS A 227 -3.95 22.99 -21.81
CA LYS A 227 -2.89 22.02 -22.06
C LYS A 227 -3.35 20.63 -21.66
N ARG A 228 -3.09 19.64 -22.52
CA ARG A 228 -3.39 18.22 -22.25
C ARG A 228 -2.11 17.53 -21.80
N VAL A 229 -1.73 17.74 -20.53
CA VAL A 229 -0.52 17.15 -19.95
C VAL A 229 -0.83 15.76 -19.40
N TRP A 230 -0.07 14.77 -19.82
CA TRP A 230 -0.10 13.42 -19.29
C TRP A 230 1.19 13.12 -18.54
N LEU A 231 1.08 12.59 -17.34
CA LEU A 231 2.22 12.15 -16.54
C LEU A 231 2.22 10.63 -16.42
N VAL A 232 3.31 10.04 -16.86
CA VAL A 232 3.57 8.61 -16.77
C VAL A 232 4.56 8.36 -15.64
N PHE A 233 4.31 7.36 -14.81
CA PHE A 233 5.21 6.98 -13.72
C PHE A 233 4.96 5.53 -13.26
N GLU A 234 5.93 4.98 -12.58
CA GLU A 234 5.87 3.69 -11.94
C GLU A 234 6.09 3.82 -10.43
N LYS A 235 6.23 2.69 -9.75
CA LYS A 235 6.34 2.63 -8.29
C LYS A 235 7.41 3.57 -7.74
N PHE A 236 7.00 4.50 -6.88
CA PHE A 236 7.85 5.53 -6.25
C PHE A 236 8.63 6.43 -7.23
N CYS A 237 8.28 6.42 -8.52
CA CYS A 237 9.06 7.06 -9.59
C CYS A 237 10.55 6.62 -9.59
N SER A 238 10.85 5.40 -9.16
CA SER A 238 12.21 4.90 -8.96
C SER A 238 12.70 3.96 -10.07
N MET A 239 11.83 3.60 -11.02
CA MET A 239 12.13 2.65 -12.10
C MET A 239 11.40 3.00 -13.38
N ALA A 240 11.86 2.42 -14.49
CA ALA A 240 11.26 2.51 -15.81
C ALA A 240 11.39 1.13 -16.49
N GLN A 241 10.61 0.15 -16.04
CA GLN A 241 10.74 -1.26 -16.44
C GLN A 241 9.39 -1.98 -16.60
N ASP A 242 8.29 -1.36 -16.22
CA ASP A 242 6.95 -1.93 -16.20
C ASP A 242 6.04 -1.28 -17.25
N ASN A 243 4.75 -1.53 -17.19
CA ASN A 243 3.74 -1.07 -18.15
C ASN A 243 3.80 0.44 -18.42
N GLY A 244 4.12 1.26 -17.41
CA GLY A 244 4.30 2.70 -17.57
C GLY A 244 5.43 3.05 -18.54
N TYR A 245 6.58 2.38 -18.41
CA TYR A 245 7.72 2.58 -19.30
C TYR A 245 7.41 2.18 -20.74
N TYR A 246 6.85 1.00 -20.98
CA TYR A 246 6.56 0.53 -22.34
C TYR A 246 5.48 1.36 -23.02
N PHE A 247 4.46 1.81 -22.28
CA PHE A 247 3.49 2.80 -22.76
C PHE A 247 4.18 4.11 -23.17
N PHE A 248 5.03 4.66 -22.32
CA PHE A 248 5.75 5.91 -22.61
C PHE A 248 6.68 5.74 -23.82
N LYS A 249 7.44 4.65 -23.86
CA LYS A 249 8.33 4.32 -24.98
C LYS A 249 7.55 4.29 -26.30
N TYR A 250 6.44 3.56 -26.36
CA TYR A 250 5.56 3.53 -27.52
C TYR A 250 5.11 4.93 -27.94
N CYS A 251 4.66 5.75 -26.97
CA CYS A 251 4.23 7.12 -27.25
C CYS A 251 5.36 7.98 -27.85
N MET A 252 6.61 7.82 -27.41
CA MET A 252 7.73 8.61 -27.89
C MET A 252 8.23 8.15 -29.26
N GLU A 253 8.20 6.85 -29.53
CA GLU A 253 8.79 6.26 -30.73
C GLU A 253 7.79 6.10 -31.88
N GLN A 254 6.51 5.87 -31.57
CA GLN A 254 5.50 5.53 -32.58
C GLN A 254 4.49 6.64 -32.84
N LEU A 255 4.27 7.56 -31.89
CA LEU A 255 3.32 8.64 -32.11
C LEU A 255 3.96 9.84 -32.80
N PRO A 256 3.23 10.54 -33.68
CA PRO A 256 3.66 11.83 -34.26
C PRO A 256 4.00 12.86 -33.15
N LYS A 257 5.01 13.71 -33.41
CA LYS A 257 5.49 14.71 -32.43
C LYS A 257 4.39 15.62 -31.90
N GLU A 258 3.37 15.92 -32.70
CA GLU A 258 2.23 16.73 -32.31
C GLU A 258 1.37 16.06 -31.23
N LYS A 259 1.35 14.72 -31.20
CA LYS A 259 0.56 13.91 -30.23
C LYS A 259 1.33 13.62 -28.94
N ASN A 260 2.66 13.49 -29.00
CA ASN A 260 3.46 13.14 -27.82
C ASN A 260 4.04 14.32 -27.05
N GLN A 261 3.94 15.56 -27.57
CA GLN A 261 4.60 16.76 -27.04
C GLN A 261 4.28 17.12 -25.58
N HIS A 262 3.20 16.59 -25.02
CA HIS A 262 2.73 16.84 -23.65
C HIS A 262 2.65 15.58 -22.79
N ILE A 263 3.33 14.50 -23.20
CA ILE A 263 3.49 13.28 -22.44
C ILE A 263 4.86 13.30 -21.77
N TYR A 264 4.89 13.10 -20.45
CA TYR A 264 6.12 13.18 -19.66
C TYR A 264 6.23 11.98 -18.73
N TYR A 265 7.45 11.47 -18.57
CA TYR A 265 7.78 10.41 -17.62
C TYR A 265 8.44 11.01 -16.38
N ILE A 266 7.99 10.63 -15.20
CA ILE A 266 8.59 11.07 -13.93
C ILE A 266 9.52 9.99 -13.43
N LEU A 267 10.79 10.34 -13.18
CA LEU A 267 11.79 9.38 -12.72
C LEU A 267 12.76 10.06 -11.75
N ASP A 268 13.12 9.34 -10.67
CA ASP A 268 14.17 9.80 -9.76
C ASP A 268 15.53 9.74 -10.45
N THR A 269 16.34 10.76 -10.24
CA THR A 269 17.70 10.85 -10.81
C THR A 269 18.64 9.77 -10.28
N ASP A 270 18.34 9.20 -9.12
CA ASP A 270 19.11 8.12 -8.52
C ASP A 270 18.68 6.72 -9.01
N SER A 271 17.67 6.67 -9.91
CA SER A 271 17.23 5.42 -10.51
C SER A 271 18.31 4.83 -11.42
N ALA A 272 18.52 3.51 -11.32
CA ALA A 272 19.37 2.77 -12.26
C ALA A 272 18.91 2.90 -13.72
N ASP A 273 17.62 3.18 -13.93
CA ASP A 273 17.04 3.37 -15.25
C ASP A 273 17.19 4.79 -15.80
N TYR A 274 17.72 5.74 -14.99
CA TYR A 274 17.73 7.15 -15.39
C TYR A 274 18.56 7.39 -16.66
N ASP A 275 19.69 6.71 -16.82
CA ASP A 275 20.57 6.88 -17.96
C ASP A 275 19.92 6.45 -19.27
N LYS A 276 19.21 5.33 -19.29
CA LYS A 276 18.47 4.88 -20.48
C LYS A 276 17.34 5.83 -20.88
N MET A 277 16.78 6.56 -19.89
CA MET A 277 15.69 7.49 -20.12
C MET A 277 16.15 8.87 -20.63
N LYS A 278 17.43 9.22 -20.48
CA LYS A 278 18.00 10.52 -20.95
C LYS A 278 17.79 10.76 -22.46
N GLN A 279 17.70 9.71 -23.27
CA GLN A 279 17.44 9.81 -24.71
C GLN A 279 16.14 10.56 -25.05
N TYR A 280 15.14 10.54 -24.16
CA TYR A 280 13.86 11.23 -24.34
C TYR A 280 13.90 12.71 -23.91
N GLY A 281 15.04 13.22 -23.45
CA GLY A 281 15.34 14.63 -23.17
C GLY A 281 14.30 15.30 -22.27
N LYS A 282 13.68 16.38 -22.76
CA LYS A 282 12.70 17.19 -22.01
C LYS A 282 11.44 16.42 -21.56
N HIS A 283 11.17 15.25 -22.13
CA HIS A 283 10.02 14.42 -21.77
C HIS A 283 10.24 13.59 -20.50
N VAL A 284 11.48 13.50 -20.00
CA VAL A 284 11.78 12.93 -18.69
C VAL A 284 11.93 14.06 -17.69
N ILE A 285 11.16 14.00 -16.62
CA ILE A 285 11.15 15.03 -15.57
C ILE A 285 11.72 14.42 -14.28
N PRO A 286 12.77 15.02 -13.72
CA PRO A 286 13.32 14.57 -12.45
C PRO A 286 12.30 14.62 -11.32
N PHE A 287 12.18 13.52 -10.57
CA PHE A 287 11.30 13.42 -9.41
C PHE A 287 11.59 14.52 -8.38
N MET A 288 10.55 15.08 -7.77
CA MET A 288 10.59 16.19 -6.81
C MET A 288 11.28 17.48 -7.29
N SER A 289 11.52 17.61 -8.60
CA SER A 289 11.89 18.90 -9.19
C SER A 289 10.71 19.87 -9.17
N PHE A 290 10.97 21.19 -9.30
CA PHE A 290 9.91 22.18 -9.43
C PHE A 290 8.94 21.87 -10.59
N ARG A 291 9.48 21.42 -11.73
CA ARG A 291 8.68 21.05 -12.90
C ARG A 291 7.79 19.84 -12.62
N HIS A 292 8.31 18.81 -11.92
CA HIS A 292 7.51 17.67 -11.49
C HIS A 292 6.35 18.11 -10.59
N ILE A 293 6.62 18.91 -9.54
CA ILE A 293 5.60 19.36 -8.59
C ILE A 293 4.53 20.21 -9.31
N LEU A 294 4.93 21.10 -10.20
CA LEU A 294 4.01 21.91 -11.00
C LEU A 294 3.16 21.03 -11.93
N TYR A 295 3.79 20.09 -12.64
CA TYR A 295 3.08 19.25 -13.60
C TYR A 295 2.18 18.23 -12.92
N SER A 296 2.48 17.82 -11.70
CA SER A 296 1.56 17.01 -10.87
C SER A 296 0.25 17.76 -10.54
N LEU A 297 0.28 19.10 -10.52
CA LEU A 297 -0.94 19.90 -10.35
C LEU A 297 -1.68 20.15 -11.68
N VAL A 298 -0.94 20.21 -12.78
CA VAL A 298 -1.41 20.63 -14.11
C VAL A 298 -1.98 19.44 -14.90
N ALA A 299 -1.50 18.24 -14.68
CA ALA A 299 -1.83 17.08 -15.49
C ALA A 299 -3.34 16.82 -15.57
N ASN A 300 -3.79 16.46 -16.76
CA ASN A 300 -5.17 16.04 -17.00
C ASN A 300 -5.35 14.55 -16.72
N LEU A 301 -4.28 13.78 -16.91
CA LEU A 301 -4.29 12.34 -16.74
C LEU A 301 -2.96 11.85 -16.16
N TYR A 302 -3.03 11.00 -15.17
CA TYR A 302 -1.93 10.17 -14.73
C TYR A 302 -2.03 8.81 -15.41
N ILE A 303 -0.90 8.24 -15.77
CA ILE A 303 -0.81 6.92 -16.39
C ILE A 303 0.25 6.16 -15.60
N ALA A 304 -0.14 5.10 -14.92
CA ALA A 304 0.77 4.43 -14.00
C ALA A 304 0.47 2.96 -13.82
N SER A 305 1.50 2.19 -13.52
CA SER A 305 1.38 0.80 -13.11
C SER A 305 1.14 0.62 -11.61
N ASP A 306 1.09 1.73 -10.84
CA ASP A 306 0.81 1.72 -9.40
C ASP A 306 -0.08 2.91 -8.98
N SER A 307 -0.37 3.05 -7.69
CA SER A 307 -1.29 4.06 -7.18
C SER A 307 -0.76 5.50 -7.33
N LYS A 308 -1.67 6.48 -7.37
CA LYS A 308 -1.35 7.91 -7.40
C LYS A 308 -0.40 8.36 -6.29
N LYS A 309 -0.38 7.65 -5.16
CA LYS A 309 0.50 7.98 -4.02
C LYS A 309 1.99 7.88 -4.37
N HIS A 310 2.32 7.07 -5.37
CA HIS A 310 3.69 6.87 -5.84
C HIS A 310 4.23 8.03 -6.70
N LEU A 311 3.34 8.93 -7.17
CA LEU A 311 3.75 10.14 -7.86
C LEU A 311 4.42 11.17 -6.94
N TYR A 312 4.40 10.96 -5.63
CA TYR A 312 4.95 11.91 -4.68
C TYR A 312 5.80 11.19 -3.63
N THR A 313 6.62 11.97 -2.89
CA THR A 313 7.49 11.38 -1.86
C THR A 313 6.69 10.59 -0.84
N TRP A 314 7.20 9.41 -0.49
CA TRP A 314 6.54 8.50 0.45
C TRP A 314 6.42 9.13 1.84
N ARG A 315 5.23 9.01 2.44
CA ARG A 315 4.92 9.62 3.76
C ARG A 315 5.32 11.10 3.82
N ALA A 316 4.96 11.85 2.78
CA ALA A 316 5.20 13.29 2.73
C ALA A 316 4.63 14.00 3.95
N LYS A 317 5.35 15.02 4.42
CA LYS A 317 4.79 15.96 5.38
C LYS A 317 3.52 16.62 4.80
N PRO A 318 2.59 17.10 5.65
CA PRO A 318 1.41 17.81 5.18
C PRO A 318 1.77 18.93 4.19
N ASN A 319 1.15 18.91 3.02
CA ASN A 319 1.40 19.88 1.95
C ASN A 319 0.15 20.12 1.08
N VAL A 320 0.17 21.14 0.27
CA VAL A 320 -0.95 21.51 -0.62
C VAL A 320 -1.04 20.64 -1.87
N ILE A 321 0.02 19.88 -2.18
CA ILE A 321 0.16 19.11 -3.43
C ILE A 321 -0.57 17.78 -3.32
N SER A 322 -0.33 16.99 -2.24
CA SER A 322 -0.86 15.63 -2.08
C SER A 322 -2.39 15.57 -2.19
N ASN A 323 -3.10 16.56 -1.62
CA ASN A 323 -4.56 16.65 -1.70
C ASN A 323 -5.07 16.91 -3.13
N ARG A 324 -4.26 17.50 -3.99
CA ARG A 324 -4.60 17.72 -5.40
C ARG A 324 -4.32 16.48 -6.22
N ILE A 325 -3.17 15.85 -6.03
CA ILE A 325 -2.80 14.59 -6.69
C ILE A 325 -3.92 13.54 -6.54
N SER A 326 -4.49 13.40 -5.35
CA SER A 326 -5.55 12.41 -5.10
C SER A 326 -6.82 12.62 -5.94
N LYS A 327 -7.05 13.84 -6.46
CA LYS A 327 -8.26 14.21 -7.23
C LYS A 327 -8.10 14.07 -8.75
N HIS A 328 -6.88 13.84 -9.24
CA HIS A 328 -6.65 13.68 -10.67
C HIS A 328 -7.13 12.32 -11.18
N ASN A 329 -7.52 12.31 -12.46
CA ASN A 329 -7.84 11.06 -13.15
C ASN A 329 -6.56 10.24 -13.35
N ILE A 330 -6.71 8.92 -13.29
CA ILE A 330 -5.62 7.98 -13.54
C ILE A 330 -6.10 6.84 -14.44
N LEU A 331 -5.31 6.54 -15.45
CA LEU A 331 -5.34 5.29 -16.18
C LEU A 331 -4.36 4.33 -15.49
N PHE A 332 -4.89 3.33 -14.83
CA PHE A 332 -4.11 2.35 -14.12
C PHE A 332 -3.75 1.19 -15.04
N LEU A 333 -2.48 1.09 -15.42
CA LEU A 333 -1.97 0.06 -16.34
C LEU A 333 -1.68 -1.26 -15.63
N GLN A 334 -1.84 -1.29 -14.30
CA GLN A 334 -1.48 -2.40 -13.44
C GLN A 334 0.02 -2.80 -13.50
N HIS A 335 0.45 -3.67 -12.60
CA HIS A 335 1.76 -4.31 -12.61
C HIS A 335 1.67 -5.84 -12.63
N GLY A 336 0.46 -6.39 -12.67
CA GLY A 336 0.19 -7.83 -12.76
C GLY A 336 -1.30 -8.10 -12.77
N VAL A 337 -1.71 -9.20 -13.39
CA VAL A 337 -3.12 -9.59 -13.50
C VAL A 337 -3.74 -9.77 -12.13
N THR A 338 -4.89 -9.15 -11.94
CA THR A 338 -5.64 -9.18 -10.69
C THR A 338 -6.52 -10.43 -10.60
N ALA A 339 -5.97 -11.52 -10.07
CA ALA A 339 -6.71 -12.78 -9.90
C ALA A 339 -6.35 -13.52 -8.61
N LEU A 340 -5.06 -13.75 -8.35
CA LEU A 340 -4.56 -14.61 -7.28
C LEU A 340 -4.54 -13.98 -5.88
N LYS A 341 -4.85 -12.69 -5.78
CA LYS A 341 -4.88 -11.95 -4.51
C LYS A 341 -6.03 -10.94 -4.50
N ARG A 342 -6.78 -10.88 -3.40
CA ARG A 342 -7.83 -9.88 -3.22
C ARG A 342 -7.22 -8.51 -2.89
N VAL A 343 -7.36 -7.56 -3.81
CA VAL A 343 -6.82 -6.19 -3.68
C VAL A 343 -7.89 -5.09 -3.85
N HIS A 344 -9.17 -5.48 -3.95
CA HIS A 344 -10.29 -4.51 -4.01
C HIS A 344 -10.39 -3.58 -2.78
N PRO A 345 -9.93 -3.95 -1.53
CA PRO A 345 -9.91 -2.99 -0.43
C PRO A 345 -8.93 -1.82 -0.67
N ILE A 346 -7.98 -1.99 -1.59
CA ILE A 346 -7.03 -0.95 -1.97
C ILE A 346 -7.52 -0.22 -3.23
N PHE A 347 -7.70 -0.94 -4.33
CA PHE A 347 -7.91 -0.38 -5.66
C PHE A 347 -9.38 -0.33 -6.11
N GLY A 348 -10.31 -0.93 -5.37
CA GLY A 348 -11.74 -0.84 -5.67
C GLY A 348 -12.29 0.58 -5.53
N MET A 349 -13.43 0.87 -6.12
CA MET A 349 -14.09 2.19 -6.06
C MET A 349 -14.33 2.70 -4.63
N LYS A 350 -14.53 1.79 -3.67
CA LYS A 350 -14.64 2.08 -2.23
C LYS A 350 -13.33 1.83 -1.45
N GLY A 351 -12.27 1.52 -2.16
CA GLY A 351 -10.96 1.22 -1.57
C GLY A 351 -10.19 2.47 -1.11
N SER A 352 -9.00 2.23 -0.54
CA SER A 352 -8.15 3.30 -0.02
C SER A 352 -7.41 4.10 -1.11
N SER A 353 -7.37 3.61 -2.35
CA SER A 353 -6.72 4.23 -3.51
C SER A 353 -7.47 3.91 -4.81
N PRO A 354 -8.71 4.39 -4.98
CA PRO A 354 -9.50 4.11 -6.18
C PRO A 354 -8.86 4.72 -7.43
N MET A 355 -9.02 4.02 -8.57
CA MET A 355 -8.57 4.45 -9.89
C MET A 355 -9.72 5.09 -10.66
N THR A 356 -9.43 5.84 -11.72
CA THR A 356 -10.48 6.35 -12.61
C THR A 356 -10.79 5.32 -13.70
N HIS A 357 -9.73 4.83 -14.36
CA HIS A 357 -9.84 3.75 -15.33
C HIS A 357 -8.85 2.65 -14.97
N PHE A 358 -9.30 1.41 -15.06
CA PHE A 358 -8.56 0.22 -14.65
C PHE A 358 -8.38 -0.70 -15.87
N THR A 359 -7.20 -0.72 -16.51
CA THR A 359 -6.99 -1.60 -17.66
C THR A 359 -7.02 -3.06 -17.24
N THR A 360 -7.57 -3.92 -18.06
CA THR A 360 -7.62 -5.38 -17.84
C THR A 360 -6.99 -6.11 -19.02
N THR A 361 -6.57 -7.35 -18.78
CA THR A 361 -5.86 -8.16 -19.78
C THR A 361 -6.77 -9.11 -20.52
N SER A 362 -7.92 -9.47 -19.94
CA SER A 362 -8.84 -10.45 -20.51
C SER A 362 -10.27 -10.21 -20.02
N ARG A 363 -11.23 -10.91 -20.64
CA ARG A 363 -12.63 -10.91 -20.20
C ARG A 363 -12.80 -11.47 -18.79
N PHE A 364 -11.95 -12.42 -18.41
CA PHE A 364 -11.93 -12.99 -17.07
C PHE A 364 -11.56 -11.92 -16.03
N GLU A 365 -10.45 -11.22 -16.23
CA GLU A 365 -10.03 -10.16 -15.33
C GLU A 365 -11.03 -8.99 -15.31
N HIS A 366 -11.54 -8.59 -16.49
CA HIS A 366 -12.57 -7.55 -16.60
C HIS A 366 -13.79 -7.87 -15.70
N LYS A 367 -14.28 -9.11 -15.74
CA LYS A 367 -15.38 -9.56 -14.89
C LYS A 367 -15.06 -9.38 -13.40
N ILE A 368 -13.85 -9.75 -12.97
CA ILE A 368 -13.39 -9.54 -11.59
C ILE A 368 -13.44 -8.06 -11.23
N ILE A 369 -12.94 -7.18 -12.09
CA ILE A 369 -12.89 -5.74 -11.82
C ILE A 369 -14.29 -5.12 -11.74
N VAL A 370 -15.20 -5.49 -12.61
CA VAL A 370 -16.58 -4.99 -12.58
C VAL A 370 -17.31 -5.52 -11.34
N GLU A 371 -17.31 -6.83 -11.11
CA GLU A 371 -18.13 -7.47 -10.07
C GLU A 371 -17.59 -7.25 -8.64
N ASN A 372 -16.26 -7.28 -8.45
CA ASN A 372 -15.66 -7.23 -7.11
C ASN A 372 -15.12 -5.85 -6.73
N PHE A 373 -14.70 -5.03 -7.70
CA PHE A 373 -14.12 -3.72 -7.43
C PHE A 373 -15.14 -2.60 -7.57
N GLY A 374 -16.28 -2.87 -8.23
CA GLY A 374 -17.38 -1.92 -8.40
C GLY A 374 -17.11 -0.85 -9.45
N TYR A 375 -16.27 -1.12 -10.44
CA TYR A 375 -16.11 -0.28 -11.63
C TYR A 375 -17.24 -0.51 -12.61
N GLU A 376 -17.58 0.52 -13.38
CA GLU A 376 -18.48 0.36 -14.53
C GLU A 376 -17.73 -0.33 -15.69
N ASP A 377 -18.48 -0.98 -16.58
CA ASP A 377 -17.95 -1.71 -17.72
C ASP A 377 -16.99 -0.86 -18.57
N GLY A 378 -17.36 0.39 -18.85
CA GLY A 378 -16.55 1.34 -19.62
C GLY A 378 -15.29 1.85 -18.91
N ASP A 379 -15.19 1.70 -17.57
CA ASP A 379 -14.04 2.12 -16.80
C ASP A 379 -12.97 1.01 -16.64
N ALA A 380 -13.28 -0.20 -17.13
CA ALA A 380 -12.40 -1.36 -17.08
C ALA A 380 -12.06 -1.93 -18.47
N PRO A 381 -11.48 -1.14 -19.40
CA PRO A 381 -11.24 -1.58 -20.76
C PRO A 381 -10.24 -2.76 -20.84
N ILE A 382 -10.52 -3.71 -21.76
CA ILE A 382 -9.64 -4.85 -22.02
C ILE A 382 -8.59 -4.42 -23.04
N LEU A 383 -7.36 -4.18 -22.59
CA LEU A 383 -6.27 -3.64 -23.42
C LEU A 383 -5.00 -4.49 -23.40
N GLY A 384 -4.88 -5.43 -22.48
CA GLY A 384 -3.62 -6.15 -22.24
C GLY A 384 -2.59 -5.29 -21.49
N PHE A 385 -1.41 -5.84 -21.29
CA PHE A 385 -0.27 -5.11 -20.70
C PHE A 385 0.66 -4.58 -21.80
N THR A 386 1.06 -3.33 -21.70
CA THR A 386 1.97 -2.72 -22.67
C THR A 386 3.36 -3.38 -22.69
N ARG A 387 3.79 -4.00 -21.58
CA ARG A 387 5.02 -4.79 -21.54
C ARG A 387 4.92 -6.12 -22.30
N TRP A 388 3.70 -6.63 -22.54
CA TRP A 388 3.51 -7.86 -23.30
C TRP A 388 3.80 -7.67 -24.80
N ASP A 389 3.70 -6.45 -25.32
CA ASP A 389 4.06 -6.13 -26.71
C ASP A 389 5.54 -6.41 -27.04
N VAL A 390 6.40 -6.50 -26.02
CA VAL A 390 7.84 -6.77 -26.15
C VAL A 390 8.27 -8.04 -25.41
N LEU A 391 7.30 -8.78 -24.87
CA LEU A 391 7.55 -10.02 -24.15
C LEU A 391 7.54 -11.19 -25.14
N GLU A 392 8.73 -11.54 -25.66
CA GLU A 392 8.92 -12.60 -26.62
C GLU A 392 9.66 -13.78 -25.98
N ASP A 393 9.31 -15.00 -26.39
CA ASP A 393 10.05 -16.19 -25.97
C ASP A 393 11.43 -16.22 -26.64
N THR A 394 12.47 -16.12 -25.84
CA THR A 394 13.88 -16.21 -26.26
C THR A 394 14.57 -17.42 -25.67
N SER A 395 13.80 -18.39 -25.14
CA SER A 395 14.36 -19.63 -24.61
C SER A 395 15.02 -20.44 -25.73
N LYS A 396 16.09 -21.14 -25.39
CA LYS A 396 16.86 -21.95 -26.33
C LYS A 396 16.80 -23.42 -25.90
N PRO A 397 16.60 -24.36 -26.82
CA PRO A 397 16.57 -25.78 -26.47
C PRO A 397 17.84 -26.30 -25.78
N GLU A 398 18.98 -25.67 -26.05
CA GLU A 398 20.27 -25.97 -25.45
C GLU A 398 20.50 -25.32 -24.08
N GLU A 399 19.72 -24.27 -23.71
CA GLU A 399 19.78 -23.57 -22.42
C GLU A 399 18.46 -23.78 -21.66
N LYS A 400 18.32 -24.91 -21.00
CA LYS A 400 17.09 -25.24 -20.27
C LYS A 400 17.10 -24.57 -18.89
N ILE A 401 16.28 -23.56 -18.69
CA ILE A 401 16.21 -22.78 -17.44
C ILE A 401 14.84 -22.95 -16.80
N ILE A 402 14.80 -23.35 -15.55
CA ILE A 402 13.62 -23.30 -14.69
C ILE A 402 13.74 -22.07 -13.79
N LEU A 403 12.78 -21.17 -13.85
CA LEU A 403 12.68 -20.04 -12.94
C LEU A 403 11.82 -20.44 -11.73
N ALA A 404 12.37 -20.40 -10.53
CA ALA A 404 11.62 -20.55 -9.29
C ALA A 404 11.48 -19.18 -8.62
N MET A 405 10.26 -18.63 -8.58
CA MET A 405 9.99 -17.29 -8.06
C MET A 405 8.84 -17.31 -7.04
N PRO A 406 9.16 -17.50 -5.75
CA PRO A 406 8.15 -17.48 -4.70
C PRO A 406 7.66 -16.07 -4.36
N THR A 407 6.40 -15.97 -3.96
CA THR A 407 5.79 -14.75 -3.43
C THR A 407 6.21 -14.55 -1.96
N TRP A 408 6.45 -13.32 -1.57
CA TRP A 408 6.67 -12.98 -0.17
C TRP A 408 5.40 -13.18 0.68
N ARG A 409 5.58 -13.42 1.96
CA ARG A 409 4.48 -13.59 2.93
C ARG A 409 4.41 -12.37 3.84
N SER A 410 3.24 -11.72 3.89
CA SER A 410 3.05 -10.52 4.72
C SER A 410 3.24 -10.77 6.23
N TRP A 411 3.01 -12.00 6.68
CA TRP A 411 3.21 -12.39 8.08
C TRP A 411 4.65 -12.75 8.44
N LEU A 412 5.55 -12.77 7.45
CA LEU A 412 6.99 -12.95 7.63
C LEU A 412 7.78 -11.65 7.40
N GLU A 413 7.09 -10.53 7.14
CA GLU A 413 7.74 -9.23 6.98
C GLU A 413 8.27 -8.75 8.34
N GLU A 414 9.48 -8.22 8.36
CA GLU A 414 10.14 -7.68 9.57
C GLU A 414 10.42 -8.72 10.68
N LYS A 415 10.46 -10.01 10.35
CA LYS A 415 10.84 -11.07 11.28
C LYS A 415 12.36 -11.16 11.44
N SER A 416 12.82 -11.70 12.60
CA SER A 416 14.23 -12.04 12.76
C SER A 416 14.65 -13.19 11.82
N ALA A 417 15.94 -13.37 11.58
CA ALA A 417 16.44 -14.48 10.78
C ALA A 417 16.05 -15.84 11.38
N GLU A 418 16.02 -15.96 12.71
CA GLU A 418 15.63 -17.16 13.44
C GLU A 418 14.14 -17.46 13.22
N GLU A 419 13.27 -16.46 13.35
CA GLU A 419 11.83 -16.60 13.11
C GLU A 419 11.55 -16.95 11.65
N PHE A 420 12.28 -16.32 10.71
CA PHE A 420 12.17 -16.64 9.29
C PHE A 420 12.55 -18.09 9.00
N LYS A 421 13.67 -18.58 9.53
CA LYS A 421 14.12 -19.99 9.41
C LYS A 421 13.16 -20.99 10.06
N ALA A 422 12.46 -20.57 11.11
CA ALA A 422 11.45 -21.41 11.77
C ALA A 422 10.17 -21.54 10.94
N SER A 423 9.93 -20.68 9.95
CA SER A 423 8.72 -20.63 9.15
C SER A 423 8.59 -21.83 8.20
N ASP A 424 7.35 -22.20 7.87
CA ASP A 424 7.06 -23.20 6.85
C ASP A 424 7.51 -22.77 5.46
N TYR A 425 7.50 -21.44 5.18
CA TYR A 425 8.02 -20.89 3.94
C TYR A 425 9.49 -21.26 3.72
N TYR A 426 10.35 -20.93 4.67
CA TYR A 426 11.77 -21.27 4.58
C TYR A 426 12.01 -22.77 4.52
N LYS A 427 11.38 -23.54 5.42
CA LYS A 427 11.56 -25.00 5.50
C LYS A 427 11.18 -25.71 4.20
N ASN A 428 10.06 -25.35 3.58
CA ASN A 428 9.62 -25.99 2.35
C ASN A 428 10.49 -25.65 1.14
N TYR A 429 10.91 -24.39 0.99
CA TYR A 429 11.86 -24.03 -0.07
C TYR A 429 13.25 -24.63 0.19
N MET A 430 13.71 -24.72 1.42
CA MET A 430 14.98 -25.40 1.75
C MET A 430 14.94 -26.90 1.42
N LYS A 431 13.83 -27.60 1.73
CA LYS A 431 13.67 -29.01 1.32
C LYS A 431 13.76 -29.18 -0.20
N LEU A 432 13.16 -28.27 -0.97
CA LEU A 432 13.24 -28.28 -2.43
C LEU A 432 14.68 -28.03 -2.90
N LEU A 433 15.31 -26.93 -2.45
CA LEU A 433 16.63 -26.49 -2.91
C LEU A 433 17.77 -27.44 -2.46
N GLN A 434 17.61 -28.15 -1.35
CA GLN A 434 18.58 -29.11 -0.83
C GLN A 434 18.32 -30.56 -1.28
N SER A 435 17.29 -30.80 -2.09
CA SER A 435 16.94 -32.14 -2.52
C SER A 435 18.00 -32.74 -3.44
N GLN A 436 18.62 -33.83 -3.00
CA GLN A 436 19.56 -34.61 -3.80
C GLN A 436 18.92 -35.19 -5.06
N LYS A 437 17.61 -35.54 -4.98
CA LYS A 437 16.84 -36.00 -6.14
C LYS A 437 16.73 -34.89 -7.19
N LEU A 438 16.37 -33.66 -6.79
CA LEU A 438 16.31 -32.52 -7.69
C LEU A 438 17.67 -32.21 -8.31
N ALA A 439 18.71 -32.11 -7.49
CA ALA A 439 20.07 -31.84 -7.97
C ALA A 439 20.54 -32.85 -9.03
N ARG A 440 20.26 -34.15 -8.81
CA ARG A 440 20.55 -35.21 -9.77
C ARG A 440 19.78 -35.03 -11.07
N ILE A 441 18.45 -34.83 -11.01
CA ILE A 441 17.60 -34.63 -12.19
C ILE A 441 18.09 -33.44 -13.03
N LEU A 442 18.37 -32.32 -12.39
CA LEU A 442 18.86 -31.13 -13.08
C LEU A 442 20.19 -31.39 -13.79
N LYS A 443 21.13 -32.04 -13.11
CA LYS A 443 22.46 -32.38 -13.64
C LYS A 443 22.39 -33.37 -14.82
N GLU A 444 21.62 -34.45 -14.69
CA GLU A 444 21.49 -35.48 -15.72
C GLU A 444 20.85 -34.98 -17.00
N ASN A 445 20.02 -33.91 -16.94
CA ASN A 445 19.29 -33.35 -18.06
C ASN A 445 19.85 -31.99 -18.57
N ASP A 446 20.97 -31.54 -17.98
CA ASP A 446 21.59 -30.23 -18.27
C ASP A 446 20.57 -29.08 -18.15
N VAL A 447 19.88 -29.03 -17.00
CA VAL A 447 18.88 -28.03 -16.67
C VAL A 447 19.39 -27.16 -15.53
N LYS A 448 19.27 -25.84 -15.66
CA LYS A 448 19.56 -24.85 -14.62
C LYS A 448 18.31 -24.44 -13.91
N LEU A 449 18.30 -24.40 -12.58
CA LEU A 449 17.24 -23.82 -11.78
C LEU A 449 17.72 -22.48 -11.19
N ILE A 450 17.02 -21.41 -11.51
CA ILE A 450 17.24 -20.07 -10.96
C ILE A 450 16.21 -19.83 -9.87
N PHE A 451 16.66 -19.66 -8.64
CA PHE A 451 15.82 -19.24 -7.53
C PHE A 451 15.92 -17.73 -7.34
N TYR A 452 14.83 -17.04 -7.64
CA TYR A 452 14.74 -15.57 -7.62
C TYR A 452 13.83 -15.12 -6.49
N ILE A 453 14.41 -14.68 -5.39
CA ILE A 453 13.66 -14.31 -4.20
C ILE A 453 13.02 -12.91 -4.33
N HIS A 454 11.84 -12.74 -3.74
CA HIS A 454 11.13 -11.47 -3.77
C HIS A 454 11.94 -10.35 -3.06
N PRO A 455 11.92 -9.09 -3.55
CA PRO A 455 12.68 -7.96 -2.98
C PRO A 455 12.54 -7.75 -1.48
N LYS A 456 11.35 -8.00 -0.92
CA LYS A 456 11.09 -7.88 0.51
C LYS A 456 11.82 -8.93 1.37
N PHE A 457 12.30 -9.98 0.76
CA PHE A 457 13.06 -11.06 1.41
C PHE A 457 14.54 -11.08 0.99
N LYS A 458 15.01 -10.00 0.34
CA LYS A 458 16.40 -9.90 -0.12
C LYS A 458 17.43 -10.14 1.00
N ASP A 459 17.13 -9.69 2.21
CA ASP A 459 18.02 -9.78 3.37
C ASP A 459 18.11 -11.22 3.91
N TYR A 460 17.16 -12.10 3.55
CA TYR A 460 17.18 -13.52 3.90
C TYR A 460 17.78 -14.41 2.82
N LEU A 461 18.21 -13.88 1.68
CA LEU A 461 18.75 -14.69 0.58
C LEU A 461 19.98 -15.48 1.02
N SER A 462 20.85 -14.90 1.86
CA SER A 462 22.03 -15.54 2.43
C SER A 462 21.72 -16.72 3.35
N GLU A 463 20.48 -16.83 3.83
CA GLU A 463 20.07 -17.95 4.67
C GLU A 463 19.75 -19.22 3.87
N PHE A 464 19.53 -19.08 2.54
CA PHE A 464 19.26 -20.22 1.67
C PHE A 464 20.56 -20.91 1.22
N ASN A 465 20.55 -22.24 1.27
CA ASN A 465 21.63 -23.09 0.79
C ASN A 465 21.09 -24.04 -0.28
N VAL A 466 21.90 -24.35 -1.27
CA VAL A 466 21.53 -25.21 -2.39
C VAL A 466 22.36 -26.47 -2.46
N SER A 467 21.83 -27.53 -3.06
CA SER A 467 22.54 -28.77 -3.37
C SER A 467 22.78 -28.87 -4.87
N GLY A 468 24.06 -28.86 -5.26
CA GLY A 468 24.49 -29.04 -6.66
C GLY A 468 24.69 -27.73 -7.42
N ASP A 469 25.50 -27.80 -8.48
CA ASP A 469 25.95 -26.64 -9.25
C ASP A 469 24.91 -26.10 -10.25
N ASN A 470 23.84 -26.85 -10.47
CA ASN A 470 22.75 -26.48 -11.39
C ASN A 470 21.66 -25.61 -10.75
N ILE A 471 21.78 -25.26 -9.45
CA ILE A 471 20.85 -24.38 -8.75
C ILE A 471 21.57 -23.09 -8.40
N GLU A 472 21.02 -21.97 -8.88
CA GLU A 472 21.58 -20.63 -8.66
C GLU A 472 20.59 -19.75 -7.89
N LEU A 473 21.09 -19.11 -6.82
CA LEU A 473 20.36 -18.09 -6.07
C LEU A 473 20.68 -16.71 -6.66
N ILE A 474 19.71 -16.04 -7.24
CA ILE A 474 19.92 -14.72 -7.84
C ILE A 474 19.31 -13.63 -6.96
N PRO A 475 20.14 -12.64 -6.50
CA PRO A 475 19.63 -11.47 -5.81
C PRO A 475 18.71 -10.63 -6.69
N PHE A 476 17.68 -10.03 -6.08
CA PHE A 476 16.81 -9.10 -6.79
C PHE A 476 17.62 -7.92 -7.38
N GLY A 477 17.38 -7.64 -8.67
CA GLY A 477 17.98 -6.52 -9.38
C GLY A 477 19.32 -6.82 -10.05
N THR A 478 19.85 -8.04 -9.94
CA THR A 478 21.08 -8.45 -10.64
C THR A 478 20.83 -8.59 -12.15
N GLU A 479 19.71 -9.20 -12.53
CA GLU A 479 19.24 -9.30 -13.90
C GLU A 479 17.76 -8.85 -13.94
N PRO A 480 17.33 -8.12 -14.99
CA PRO A 480 15.92 -7.75 -15.14
C PRO A 480 15.03 -8.99 -15.22
N LEU A 481 13.98 -9.03 -14.39
CA LEU A 481 13.10 -10.20 -14.29
C LEU A 481 12.46 -10.59 -15.64
N ASN A 482 12.09 -9.60 -16.46
CA ASN A 482 11.55 -9.84 -17.80
C ASN A 482 12.54 -10.60 -18.71
N GLU A 483 13.84 -10.35 -18.60
CA GLU A 483 14.85 -11.07 -19.39
C GLU A 483 14.99 -12.53 -18.92
N ILE A 484 14.91 -12.78 -17.61
CA ILE A 484 14.90 -14.15 -17.07
C ILE A 484 13.64 -14.89 -17.54
N MET A 485 12.47 -14.25 -17.48
CA MET A 485 11.20 -14.84 -17.95
C MET A 485 11.22 -15.20 -19.44
N LYS A 486 11.80 -14.34 -20.27
CA LYS A 486 11.97 -14.64 -21.71
C LYS A 486 12.83 -15.87 -21.97
N LYS A 487 13.90 -16.04 -21.18
CA LYS A 487 14.86 -17.15 -21.35
C LYS A 487 14.41 -18.45 -20.71
N CYS A 488 13.60 -18.40 -19.63
CA CYS A 488 13.20 -19.62 -18.93
C CYS A 488 12.33 -20.54 -19.77
N SER A 489 12.43 -21.85 -19.54
CA SER A 489 11.60 -22.86 -20.17
C SER A 489 10.33 -23.15 -19.38
N MET A 490 10.32 -22.90 -18.08
CA MET A 490 9.23 -23.15 -17.13
C MET A 490 9.33 -22.25 -15.91
N LEU A 491 8.21 -21.94 -15.30
CA LEU A 491 8.12 -21.24 -14.01
C LEU A 491 7.64 -22.16 -12.89
N ILE A 492 8.29 -22.09 -11.74
CA ILE A 492 7.78 -22.59 -10.46
C ILE A 492 7.44 -21.37 -9.61
N THR A 493 6.19 -21.26 -9.19
CA THR A 493 5.76 -20.15 -8.31
C THR A 493 4.69 -20.65 -7.34
N ASP A 494 4.07 -19.74 -6.60
CA ASP A 494 3.01 -20.06 -5.65
C ASP A 494 1.76 -19.20 -5.88
N TYR A 495 1.85 -17.87 -5.63
CA TYR A 495 0.74 -16.91 -5.76
C TYR A 495 1.15 -15.64 -6.52
N SER A 496 2.29 -15.66 -7.20
CA SER A 496 2.81 -14.50 -7.90
C SER A 496 2.09 -14.23 -9.22
N SER A 497 1.75 -12.97 -9.47
CA SER A 497 1.18 -12.54 -10.75
C SER A 497 2.12 -12.72 -11.95
N VAL A 498 3.42 -12.97 -11.72
CA VAL A 498 4.39 -13.31 -12.76
C VAL A 498 3.99 -14.56 -13.56
N CYS A 499 3.20 -15.46 -12.96
CA CYS A 499 2.68 -16.63 -13.66
C CYS A 499 1.88 -16.26 -14.93
N TRP A 500 1.22 -15.10 -14.94
CA TRP A 500 0.47 -14.62 -16.10
C TRP A 500 1.39 -14.18 -17.23
N ASP A 501 2.51 -13.55 -16.92
CA ASP A 501 3.51 -13.14 -17.92
C ASP A 501 4.16 -14.38 -18.58
N VAL A 502 4.49 -15.39 -17.77
CA VAL A 502 5.05 -16.65 -18.27
C VAL A 502 4.01 -17.47 -19.04
N CYS A 503 2.74 -17.43 -18.59
CA CYS A 503 1.63 -18.04 -19.32
C CYS A 503 1.39 -17.36 -20.67
N TYR A 504 1.54 -16.03 -20.76
CA TYR A 504 1.47 -15.27 -22.02
C TYR A 504 2.54 -15.71 -23.01
N LEU A 505 3.71 -16.17 -22.53
CA LEU A 505 4.78 -16.76 -23.34
C LEU A 505 4.52 -18.24 -23.72
N ASP A 506 3.33 -18.78 -23.45
CA ASP A 506 2.97 -20.19 -23.62
C ASP A 506 3.83 -21.22 -22.87
N LYS A 507 4.56 -20.78 -21.85
CA LYS A 507 5.42 -21.65 -21.04
C LYS A 507 4.65 -22.29 -19.89
N PRO A 508 5.05 -23.50 -19.44
CA PRO A 508 4.46 -24.17 -18.30
C PRO A 508 4.68 -23.42 -16.98
N VAL A 509 3.67 -23.50 -16.10
CA VAL A 509 3.74 -22.97 -14.75
C VAL A 509 3.40 -24.08 -13.76
N LEU A 510 4.25 -24.29 -12.75
CA LEU A 510 3.98 -25.17 -11.62
C LEU A 510 3.73 -24.33 -10.37
N PHE A 511 2.63 -24.61 -9.69
CA PHE A 511 2.23 -23.88 -8.49
C PHE A 511 2.58 -24.68 -7.23
N TYR A 512 3.52 -24.18 -6.42
CA TYR A 512 3.93 -24.82 -5.16
C TYR A 512 3.27 -24.10 -3.98
N GLN A 513 2.12 -24.62 -3.54
CA GLN A 513 1.20 -23.98 -2.59
C GLN A 513 1.07 -24.79 -1.28
N PHE A 514 2.16 -25.01 -0.57
CA PHE A 514 2.22 -25.77 0.68
C PHE A 514 1.50 -25.08 1.86
N ASP A 515 1.27 -23.78 1.79
CA ASP A 515 0.64 -22.94 2.82
C ASP A 515 -0.70 -22.32 2.35
N TYR A 516 -1.42 -23.05 1.49
CA TYR A 516 -2.63 -22.57 0.81
C TYR A 516 -3.68 -21.99 1.77
N ASP A 517 -4.02 -22.72 2.84
CA ASP A 517 -5.06 -22.30 3.79
C ASP A 517 -4.69 -20.97 4.48
N MET A 518 -3.42 -20.84 4.90
CA MET A 518 -2.91 -19.62 5.51
C MET A 518 -2.92 -18.45 4.53
N TYR A 519 -2.54 -18.70 3.27
CA TYR A 519 -2.58 -17.66 2.23
C TYR A 519 -4.03 -17.21 1.95
N MET A 520 -4.96 -18.14 1.82
CA MET A 520 -6.37 -17.83 1.60
C MET A 520 -7.00 -17.05 2.76
N GLN A 521 -6.64 -17.38 4.00
CA GLN A 521 -7.09 -16.64 5.18
C GLN A 521 -6.53 -15.20 5.19
N ALA A 522 -5.26 -15.02 4.85
CA ALA A 522 -4.57 -13.72 4.90
C ALA A 522 -4.94 -12.80 3.73
N HIS A 523 -5.07 -13.34 2.53
CA HIS A 523 -5.17 -12.58 1.30
C HIS A 523 -6.42 -12.88 0.46
N GLY A 524 -6.85 -14.14 0.43
CA GLY A 524 -7.90 -14.62 -0.47
C GLY A 524 -7.53 -14.52 -1.95
N SER A 525 -8.38 -15.06 -2.81
CA SER A 525 -8.24 -15.04 -4.27
C SER A 525 -9.57 -14.75 -4.93
N TYR A 526 -9.56 -14.32 -6.18
CA TYR A 526 -10.73 -14.24 -7.07
C TYR A 526 -10.86 -15.50 -7.94
N LEU A 527 -9.73 -16.21 -8.14
CA LEU A 527 -9.66 -17.47 -8.86
C LEU A 527 -9.83 -18.63 -7.86
N ASP A 528 -10.56 -19.66 -8.24
CA ASP A 528 -10.54 -20.94 -7.53
C ASP A 528 -9.20 -21.65 -7.82
N MET A 529 -8.24 -21.46 -6.91
CA MET A 529 -6.90 -22.00 -7.10
C MET A 529 -6.81 -23.53 -6.93
N GLU A 530 -7.87 -24.20 -6.57
CA GLU A 530 -7.90 -25.67 -6.54
C GLU A 530 -8.29 -26.29 -7.88
N HIS A 531 -9.14 -25.59 -8.66
CA HIS A 531 -9.73 -26.15 -9.87
C HIS A 531 -9.44 -25.36 -11.15
N GLU A 532 -9.12 -24.06 -11.04
CA GLU A 532 -9.02 -23.13 -12.19
C GLU A 532 -7.60 -22.67 -12.48
N LEU A 533 -6.57 -23.17 -11.76
CA LEU A 533 -5.18 -22.82 -12.09
C LEU A 533 -4.78 -23.31 -13.49
N PHE A 534 -4.10 -22.46 -14.20
CA PHE A 534 -3.52 -22.72 -15.52
C PHE A 534 -2.12 -23.34 -15.47
N GLY A 535 -1.87 -24.14 -14.45
CA GLY A 535 -0.67 -24.92 -14.22
C GLY A 535 -0.97 -26.03 -13.20
N GLU A 536 -0.03 -26.92 -13.00
CA GLU A 536 -0.19 -27.99 -12.00
C GLU A 536 0.11 -27.49 -10.59
N ARG A 537 -0.73 -27.88 -9.64
CA ARG A 537 -0.65 -27.50 -8.22
C ARG A 537 -0.02 -28.60 -7.39
N TYR A 538 0.95 -28.24 -6.59
CA TYR A 538 1.66 -29.13 -5.66
C TYR A 538 1.68 -28.52 -4.26
N THR A 539 1.47 -29.35 -3.24
CA THR A 539 1.56 -28.96 -1.83
C THR A 539 2.77 -29.60 -1.13
N GLU A 540 3.36 -30.63 -1.75
CA GLU A 540 4.49 -31.40 -1.24
C GLU A 540 5.68 -31.24 -2.20
N TYR A 541 6.89 -31.02 -1.65
CA TYR A 541 8.08 -30.79 -2.47
C TYR A 541 8.50 -32.02 -3.27
N GLU A 542 8.28 -33.25 -2.76
CA GLU A 542 8.56 -34.50 -3.46
C GLU A 542 7.75 -34.60 -4.75
N LYS A 543 6.44 -34.35 -4.66
CA LYS A 543 5.53 -34.38 -5.82
C LYS A 543 5.84 -33.28 -6.82
N LEU A 544 6.27 -32.09 -6.33
CA LEU A 544 6.74 -31.02 -7.20
C LEU A 544 7.98 -31.47 -7.98
N ILE A 545 8.94 -32.15 -7.35
CA ILE A 545 10.13 -32.68 -8.02
C ILE A 545 9.76 -33.70 -9.08
N ASP A 546 8.78 -34.58 -8.82
CA ASP A 546 8.27 -35.53 -9.81
C ASP A 546 7.66 -34.79 -11.01
N GLY A 547 6.89 -33.73 -10.76
CA GLY A 547 6.35 -32.86 -11.80
C GLY A 547 7.44 -32.15 -12.62
N ILE A 548 8.47 -31.63 -11.96
CA ILE A 548 9.63 -31.00 -12.63
C ILE A 548 10.29 -32.02 -13.59
N GLU A 549 10.54 -33.24 -13.11
CA GLU A 549 11.13 -34.33 -13.91
C GLU A 549 10.27 -34.65 -15.13
N GLU A 550 8.95 -34.75 -14.97
CA GLU A 550 8.00 -35.00 -16.05
C GLU A 550 8.09 -33.90 -17.13
N TYR A 551 8.10 -32.60 -16.73
CA TYR A 551 8.20 -31.49 -17.68
C TYR A 551 9.57 -31.43 -18.37
N ILE A 552 10.65 -31.77 -17.70
CA ILE A 552 11.97 -31.90 -18.31
C ILE A 552 11.95 -32.98 -19.41
N HIS A 553 11.41 -34.16 -19.10
CA HIS A 553 11.38 -35.30 -20.01
C HIS A 553 10.44 -35.09 -21.22
N ASN A 554 9.37 -34.28 -21.07
CA ASN A 554 8.49 -33.96 -22.19
C ASN A 554 8.94 -32.74 -23.01
N GLY A 555 10.12 -32.15 -22.69
CA GLY A 555 10.68 -30.97 -23.35
C GLY A 555 9.92 -29.69 -23.02
N PHE A 556 9.45 -29.53 -21.79
CA PHE A 556 8.69 -28.39 -21.28
C PHE A 556 7.40 -28.09 -22.04
N LYS A 557 6.76 -29.12 -22.58
CA LYS A 557 5.49 -28.97 -23.31
C LYS A 557 4.32 -28.92 -22.35
N GLU A 558 3.42 -27.97 -22.58
CA GLU A 558 2.22 -27.81 -21.76
C GLU A 558 1.25 -29.00 -21.93
N LYS A 559 0.61 -29.42 -20.85
CA LYS A 559 -0.39 -30.47 -20.87
C LYS A 559 -1.71 -29.98 -21.48
N ARG A 560 -2.35 -30.83 -22.30
CA ARG A 560 -3.59 -30.47 -23.05
C ARG A 560 -4.71 -29.93 -22.14
N ARG A 561 -4.82 -30.42 -20.91
CA ARG A 561 -5.81 -29.93 -19.93
C ARG A 561 -5.54 -28.48 -19.59
N ILE A 562 -4.29 -28.14 -19.26
CA ILE A 562 -3.87 -26.80 -18.86
C ILE A 562 -4.05 -25.81 -20.01
N TYR A 563 -3.71 -26.22 -21.22
CA TYR A 563 -3.92 -25.38 -22.40
C TYR A 563 -5.39 -24.96 -22.60
N LYS A 564 -6.35 -25.83 -22.27
CA LYS A 564 -7.77 -25.47 -22.32
C LYS A 564 -8.13 -24.40 -21.28
N ILE A 565 -7.58 -24.50 -20.05
CA ILE A 565 -7.82 -23.52 -18.99
C ILE A 565 -7.23 -22.16 -19.37
N LYS A 566 -5.99 -22.13 -19.87
CA LYS A 566 -5.34 -20.91 -20.38
C LYS A 566 -6.26 -20.15 -21.35
N ARG A 567 -6.84 -20.84 -22.34
CA ARG A 567 -7.75 -20.23 -23.34
C ARG A 567 -9.04 -19.65 -22.77
N LEU A 568 -9.47 -20.04 -21.57
CA LEU A 568 -10.65 -19.49 -20.91
C LEU A 568 -10.30 -18.23 -20.11
N LEU A 569 -9.06 -18.09 -19.67
CA LEU A 569 -8.60 -16.99 -18.82
C LEU A 569 -8.04 -15.81 -19.63
N PHE A 570 -7.53 -16.07 -20.83
CA PHE A 570 -7.05 -15.10 -21.82
C PHE A 570 -8.03 -14.99 -23.00
#